data_c64c6c9262a92b4c2e2edeedfa6c8cca
#
_entry.id   c64c6c9262a92b4c2e2edeedfa6c8cca
#
_cell.length_a   1.000
_cell.length_b   1.000
_cell.length_c   1.000
_cell.angle_alpha   90.00
_cell.angle_beta   90.00
_cell.angle_gamma   90.00
#
_symmetry.space_group_name_H-M   'P 1'
#
loop_
_entity.id
_entity.type
_entity.pdbx_description
1 polymer ?
#
loop_
_entity_poly.entity_id
_entity_poly.type
_entity_poly.pdbx_seq_one_letter_code
_entity_poly.pdbx_strand_id
1 'polypeptide(L)'
;MSDLRYRLARRGYLALGASLMLLVSCARSPDVDLADGVYFGGPILTMNDEQPTAEAVAVRAGRIQAIGTLDDLAPFLGSDTRRIDLQGRTLVPGFVDSHGHVQGIGLQASSANLLPPPDGNGRDIVAVQALLRDWQANNTGPLKQTDWIVGFGYDDSQLAEERHPTRDDLDAVSTEQPVLVIHQSGHLGAVNSKALELAGVTADTQDPAGGVFRRREGSSEPNGVLEEYALFALLGVMNAQLTNDINDAMARAGADLVASFGYTTAQDGRSSPDTIASLRRVAAEDGFAIDIVAYPDILTIDEVSPSLEYDGRVRVGGVKLTIDGSPQGKTAWLTEPYFVVPDGLPEDYLGYPAVDEETTLASVDKAFANDWQILVHANGDAAIDRFIAAVDAARAAHPGANNRPVLIHGQTLRADQVEPLEELGVFPSLFPMHTFYWGDWHRDSVLGPERAENISPTGWMMERGMIFGTHHDAPVALPDSMRVLSATVSRRTRSGRVLGAEHKVPVDIALKAMTLWPAWQHFEEDRKGSIETGKLADFVVLSDNPTTVPEDQLSELVILETIKEGVSVYRRP
;
A
#
# COMPACT_ATOMS: atom_id res chain seq x y z
N MET A 1 -51.40 61.85 -18.81
CA MET A 1 -52.01 63.02 -18.16
C MET A 1 -50.95 63.63 -17.30
N SER A 2 -50.37 64.57 -17.82
CA SER A 2 -50.34 66.04 -17.60
C SER A 2 -49.42 66.38 -16.45
N ASP A 3 -48.31 66.94 -16.80
CA ASP A 3 -48.02 68.38 -16.93
C ASP A 3 -47.62 69.03 -15.62
N LEU A 4 -46.68 69.81 -15.46
CA LEU A 4 -45.96 70.84 -16.25
C LEU A 4 -45.32 71.82 -15.24
N ARG A 5 -44.12 72.28 -15.56
CA ARG A 5 -43.55 73.62 -15.54
C ARG A 5 -42.86 74.25 -14.30
N TYR A 6 -41.62 74.57 -14.60
CA TYR A 6 -40.90 75.88 -14.61
C TYR A 6 -40.77 76.69 -13.32
N ARG A 7 -39.56 77.10 -12.94
CA ARG A 7 -38.99 78.44 -13.25
C ARG A 7 -37.54 78.59 -12.71
N LEU A 8 -36.76 79.21 -13.54
CA LEU A 8 -35.45 79.84 -13.47
C LEU A 8 -35.33 80.95 -12.38
N ALA A 9 -34.07 81.13 -11.84
CA ALA A 9 -33.33 82.43 -11.80
C ALA A 9 -31.98 82.25 -11.10
N ARG A 10 -30.90 82.37 -11.77
CA ARG A 10 -29.96 83.51 -11.99
C ARG A 10 -28.95 83.75 -10.82
N ARG A 11 -27.68 83.53 -11.19
CA ARG A 11 -26.43 84.34 -10.95
C ARG A 11 -25.73 84.37 -9.61
N GLY A 12 -24.47 84.01 -9.68
CA GLY A 12 -23.41 84.37 -8.74
C GLY A 12 -22.08 83.70 -9.09
N TYR A 13 -21.21 84.36 -9.88
CA TYR A 13 -19.82 83.95 -10.10
C TYR A 13 -19.02 84.21 -8.85
N LEU A 14 -18.33 83.16 -8.33
CA LEU A 14 -17.17 83.34 -7.49
C LEU A 14 -16.15 82.26 -7.88
N ALA A 15 -15.05 82.70 -8.45
CA ALA A 15 -13.87 81.87 -8.73
C ALA A 15 -13.18 81.51 -7.42
N LEU A 16 -13.03 80.21 -7.17
CA LEU A 16 -12.08 79.69 -6.15
C LEU A 16 -11.22 78.63 -6.81
N GLY A 17 -9.92 78.82 -6.75
CA GLY A 17 -8.92 77.93 -7.30
C GLY A 17 -8.99 76.54 -6.71
N ALA A 18 -9.17 75.54 -7.55
CA ALA A 18 -9.05 74.12 -7.19
C ALA A 18 -7.57 73.71 -7.24
N SER A 19 -6.93 73.62 -6.08
CA SER A 19 -5.70 72.88 -5.91
C SER A 19 -6.01 71.39 -6.14
N LEU A 20 -5.54 70.87 -7.25
CA LEU A 20 -5.61 69.45 -7.59
C LEU A 20 -4.54 68.71 -6.72
N MET A 21 -4.92 68.26 -5.52
CA MET A 21 -4.16 67.26 -4.80
C MET A 21 -4.27 65.96 -5.57
N LEU A 22 -3.20 65.58 -6.29
CA LEU A 22 -2.97 64.21 -6.72
C LEU A 22 -2.80 63.34 -5.48
N LEU A 23 -3.87 62.69 -5.04
CA LEU A 23 -3.80 61.52 -4.17
C LEU A 23 -3.16 60.40 -5.01
N VAL A 24 -1.83 60.28 -4.94
CA VAL A 24 -1.13 59.05 -5.29
C VAL A 24 -1.64 58.01 -4.28
N SER A 25 -2.70 57.30 -4.65
CA SER A 25 -3.07 56.05 -3.99
C SER A 25 -1.92 55.10 -4.26
N CYS A 26 -1.01 54.95 -3.30
CA CYS A 26 -0.17 53.78 -3.23
C CYS A 26 -1.13 52.60 -3.05
N ALA A 27 -1.56 52.00 -4.18
CA ALA A 27 -2.07 50.67 -4.14
C ALA A 27 -0.94 49.82 -3.50
N ARG A 28 -1.08 49.45 -2.23
CA ARG A 28 -0.29 48.38 -1.64
C ARG A 28 -0.53 47.19 -2.56
N SER A 29 0.52 46.77 -3.24
CA SER A 29 0.53 45.40 -3.81
C SER A 29 0.06 44.48 -2.69
N PRO A 30 -0.86 43.53 -2.95
CA PRO A 30 -1.24 42.58 -1.93
C PRO A 30 0.07 42.01 -1.37
N ASP A 31 0.23 42.02 -0.03
CA ASP A 31 1.38 41.38 0.62
C ASP A 31 1.37 39.92 0.14
N VAL A 32 2.21 39.62 -0.85
CA VAL A 32 2.41 38.26 -1.32
C VAL A 32 3.15 37.54 -0.22
N ASP A 33 2.52 36.54 0.32
CA ASP A 33 3.12 35.69 1.32
C ASP A 33 4.35 34.98 0.74
N LEU A 34 5.52 35.12 1.37
CA LEU A 34 6.78 34.54 0.90
C LEU A 34 6.83 33.03 1.18
N ALA A 35 7.41 32.28 0.27
CA ALA A 35 7.62 30.85 0.39
C ALA A 35 8.67 30.52 1.46
N ASP A 36 8.44 29.40 2.18
CA ASP A 36 9.41 28.83 3.12
C ASP A 36 10.58 28.17 2.38
N GLY A 37 10.32 27.63 1.19
CA GLY A 37 11.32 26.98 0.34
C GLY A 37 10.91 26.92 -1.12
N VAL A 38 11.90 26.80 -2.00
CA VAL A 38 11.72 26.58 -3.44
C VAL A 38 12.63 25.45 -3.90
N TYR A 39 12.07 24.47 -4.58
CA TYR A 39 12.76 23.35 -5.23
C TYR A 39 12.97 23.68 -6.70
N PHE A 40 14.18 23.45 -7.24
CA PHE A 40 14.55 23.77 -8.62
C PHE A 40 15.84 23.04 -9.02
N GLY A 41 16.26 23.18 -10.28
CA GLY A 41 17.57 22.66 -10.76
C GLY A 41 17.57 21.17 -11.08
N GLY A 42 16.43 20.60 -11.34
CA GLY A 42 16.24 19.21 -11.80
C GLY A 42 14.86 19.00 -12.40
N PRO A 43 14.58 17.86 -13.04
CA PRO A 43 13.23 17.52 -13.52
C PRO A 43 12.22 17.48 -12.38
N ILE A 44 11.05 18.08 -12.57
CA ILE A 44 9.91 18.00 -11.66
C ILE A 44 8.75 17.39 -12.45
N LEU A 45 8.35 16.17 -12.09
CA LEU A 45 7.23 15.45 -12.69
C LEU A 45 6.00 15.66 -11.80
N THR A 46 4.98 16.31 -12.33
CA THR A 46 3.86 16.78 -11.49
C THR A 46 2.74 15.77 -11.30
N MET A 47 2.59 14.80 -12.18
CA MET A 47 1.44 13.89 -12.32
C MET A 47 0.13 14.62 -12.59
N ASN A 48 0.19 15.87 -13.06
CA ASN A 48 -0.93 16.66 -13.56
C ASN A 48 -0.88 16.70 -15.09
N ASP A 49 -1.93 16.22 -15.77
CA ASP A 49 -1.98 16.13 -17.24
C ASP A 49 -1.98 17.51 -17.92
N GLU A 50 -2.47 18.56 -17.25
CA GLU A 50 -2.48 19.93 -17.78
C GLU A 50 -1.08 20.58 -17.73
N GLN A 51 -0.25 20.17 -16.77
CA GLN A 51 1.12 20.68 -16.58
C GLN A 51 2.03 19.53 -16.12
N PRO A 52 2.42 18.59 -17.01
CA PRO A 52 3.10 17.34 -16.62
C PRO A 52 4.51 17.55 -16.04
N THR A 53 5.12 18.70 -16.27
CA THR A 53 6.43 19.07 -15.74
C THR A 53 6.47 20.52 -15.28
N ALA A 54 7.42 20.82 -14.36
CA ALA A 54 7.71 22.18 -13.91
C ALA A 54 9.23 22.39 -13.80
N GLU A 55 9.66 23.67 -13.79
CA GLU A 55 11.06 24.05 -13.52
C GLU A 55 11.30 24.25 -12.04
N ALA A 56 10.30 24.78 -11.31
CA ALA A 56 10.39 25.06 -9.90
C ALA A 56 9.04 24.92 -9.17
N VAL A 57 9.12 24.63 -7.86
CA VAL A 57 7.96 24.54 -6.94
C VAL A 57 8.26 25.33 -5.68
N ALA A 58 7.42 26.32 -5.37
CA ALA A 58 7.46 27.10 -4.13
C ALA A 58 6.54 26.45 -3.09
N VAL A 59 7.03 26.33 -1.85
CA VAL A 59 6.31 25.70 -0.73
C VAL A 59 6.15 26.71 0.40
N ARG A 60 4.96 26.76 0.98
CA ARG A 60 4.66 27.55 2.18
C ARG A 60 3.74 26.78 3.12
N ALA A 61 4.05 26.80 4.42
CA ALA A 61 3.25 26.17 5.48
C ALA A 61 2.82 24.73 5.13
N GLY A 62 3.76 23.93 4.58
CA GLY A 62 3.53 22.55 4.21
C GLY A 62 2.70 22.34 2.93
N ARG A 63 2.39 23.40 2.17
CA ARG A 63 1.61 23.32 0.92
C ARG A 63 2.37 23.90 -0.25
N ILE A 64 2.03 23.41 -1.42
CA ILE A 64 2.51 23.94 -2.70
C ILE A 64 1.83 25.29 -2.92
N GLN A 65 2.63 26.36 -2.91
CA GLN A 65 2.16 27.73 -3.08
C GLN A 65 2.08 28.14 -4.55
N ALA A 66 3.07 27.76 -5.34
CA ALA A 66 3.15 28.05 -6.77
C ALA A 66 4.05 27.05 -7.49
N ILE A 67 3.79 26.84 -8.79
CA ILE A 67 4.54 25.99 -9.69
C ILE A 67 4.77 26.75 -11.00
N GLY A 68 5.95 26.63 -11.61
CA GLY A 68 6.26 27.28 -12.87
C GLY A 68 7.75 27.35 -13.15
N THR A 69 8.17 28.42 -13.82
CA THR A 69 9.58 28.79 -13.98
C THR A 69 10.08 29.52 -12.73
N LEU A 70 11.40 29.63 -12.56
CA LEU A 70 11.95 30.43 -11.44
C LEU A 70 11.54 31.90 -11.54
N ASP A 71 11.34 32.43 -12.75
CA ASP A 71 10.88 33.79 -12.98
C ASP A 71 9.41 33.97 -12.54
N ASP A 72 8.55 32.98 -12.81
CA ASP A 72 7.15 32.98 -12.34
C ASP A 72 7.06 32.98 -10.81
N LEU A 73 8.01 32.29 -10.16
CA LEU A 73 8.05 32.16 -8.71
C LEU A 73 8.73 33.35 -8.02
N ALA A 74 9.43 34.24 -8.75
CA ALA A 74 10.17 35.37 -8.17
C ALA A 74 9.34 36.23 -7.18
N PRO A 75 8.02 36.49 -7.40
CA PRO A 75 7.21 37.25 -6.45
C PRO A 75 7.05 36.58 -5.07
N PHE A 76 7.20 35.26 -4.98
CA PHE A 76 7.07 34.47 -3.75
C PHE A 76 8.39 34.29 -3.02
N LEU A 77 9.55 34.68 -3.61
CA LEU A 77 10.86 34.42 -3.08
C LEU A 77 11.41 35.61 -2.30
N GLY A 78 11.76 35.39 -1.04
CA GLY A 78 12.38 36.38 -0.17
C GLY A 78 13.80 35.99 0.26
N SER A 79 14.41 36.84 1.11
CA SER A 79 15.74 36.57 1.67
C SER A 79 15.79 35.29 2.52
N ASP A 80 14.68 34.94 3.14
CA ASP A 80 14.58 33.83 4.09
C ASP A 80 14.06 32.52 3.41
N THR A 81 13.62 32.61 2.14
CA THR A 81 13.21 31.45 1.36
C THR A 81 14.38 30.51 1.13
N ARG A 82 14.30 29.28 1.63
CA ARG A 82 15.31 28.24 1.42
C ARG A 82 15.34 27.84 -0.06
N ARG A 83 16.52 27.93 -0.69
CA ARG A 83 16.72 27.51 -2.07
C ARG A 83 17.27 26.07 -2.07
N ILE A 84 16.46 25.13 -2.60
CA ILE A 84 16.76 23.70 -2.61
C ILE A 84 17.06 23.30 -4.06
N ASP A 85 18.35 23.27 -4.38
CA ASP A 85 18.85 22.85 -5.69
C ASP A 85 18.83 21.31 -5.78
N LEU A 86 18.04 20.78 -6.68
CA LEU A 86 17.94 19.34 -6.94
C LEU A 86 19.20 18.76 -7.60
N GLN A 87 20.07 19.61 -8.16
CA GLN A 87 21.33 19.20 -8.78
C GLN A 87 21.15 18.13 -9.89
N GLY A 88 20.12 18.28 -10.69
CA GLY A 88 19.77 17.35 -11.75
C GLY A 88 18.93 16.14 -11.30
N ARG A 89 18.73 15.94 -9.99
CA ARG A 89 17.86 14.89 -9.43
C ARG A 89 16.39 15.18 -9.71
N THR A 90 15.56 14.15 -9.71
CA THR A 90 14.14 14.30 -10.06
C THR A 90 13.27 14.43 -8.83
N LEU A 91 12.34 15.41 -8.85
CA LEU A 91 11.27 15.56 -7.88
C LEU A 91 9.98 14.97 -8.44
N VAL A 92 9.34 14.10 -7.66
CA VAL A 92 8.02 13.54 -7.96
C VAL A 92 7.09 13.73 -6.76
N PRO A 93 5.75 13.60 -6.89
CA PRO A 93 4.86 13.56 -5.73
C PRO A 93 5.24 12.44 -4.78
N GLY A 94 4.99 12.63 -3.49
CA GLY A 94 5.10 11.56 -2.49
C GLY A 94 4.22 10.38 -2.87
N PHE A 95 4.77 9.16 -2.77
CA PHE A 95 3.99 7.96 -3.06
C PHE A 95 2.87 7.79 -2.03
N VAL A 96 1.73 7.31 -2.52
CA VAL A 96 0.54 6.99 -1.73
C VAL A 96 0.32 5.48 -1.83
N ASP A 97 0.35 4.81 -0.70
CA ASP A 97 0.20 3.36 -0.66
C ASP A 97 -1.24 2.93 -0.99
N SER A 98 -1.39 2.14 -2.04
CA SER A 98 -2.68 1.60 -2.46
C SER A 98 -3.08 0.36 -1.67
N HIS A 99 -2.11 -0.40 -1.12
CA HIS A 99 -2.33 -1.48 -0.16
C HIS A 99 -1.05 -1.97 0.51
N GLY A 100 -1.05 -1.94 1.84
CA GLY A 100 0.02 -2.44 2.70
C GLY A 100 -0.47 -2.62 4.14
N HIS A 101 0.43 -3.07 5.04
CA HIS A 101 0.13 -3.42 6.42
C HIS A 101 1.22 -2.87 7.34
N VAL A 102 1.12 -1.61 7.74
CA VAL A 102 2.15 -0.91 8.54
C VAL A 102 2.59 -1.70 9.77
N GLN A 103 1.63 -2.25 10.52
CA GLN A 103 1.96 -3.07 11.70
C GLN A 103 2.68 -4.37 11.31
N GLY A 104 2.30 -5.00 10.20
CA GLY A 104 2.95 -6.18 9.64
C GLY A 104 4.39 -5.88 9.16
N ILE A 105 4.59 -4.72 8.55
CA ILE A 105 5.93 -4.23 8.16
C ILE A 105 6.81 -4.05 9.39
N GLY A 106 6.25 -3.53 10.49
CA GLY A 106 6.96 -3.41 11.76
C GLY A 106 7.34 -4.76 12.37
N LEU A 107 6.48 -5.77 12.26
CA LEU A 107 6.80 -7.15 12.64
C LEU A 107 7.95 -7.70 11.78
N GLN A 108 7.89 -7.54 10.45
CA GLN A 108 8.95 -7.95 9.53
C GLN A 108 10.29 -7.28 9.87
N ALA A 109 10.29 -5.95 10.06
CA ALA A 109 11.48 -5.19 10.42
C ALA A 109 12.09 -5.61 11.77
N SER A 110 11.28 -6.16 12.67
CA SER A 110 11.67 -6.63 14.00
C SER A 110 12.07 -8.11 14.05
N SER A 111 11.81 -8.88 12.98
CA SER A 111 12.04 -10.32 12.87
C SER A 111 13.35 -10.65 12.16
N ALA A 112 13.77 -11.94 12.18
CA ALA A 112 14.82 -12.41 11.31
C ALA A 112 14.39 -12.27 9.84
N ASN A 113 15.20 -11.61 9.02
CA ASN A 113 14.94 -11.49 7.58
C ASN A 113 15.23 -12.82 6.88
N LEU A 114 14.18 -13.55 6.52
CA LEU A 114 14.24 -14.83 5.81
C LEU A 114 13.95 -14.71 4.31
N LEU A 115 13.79 -13.48 3.79
CA LEU A 115 13.52 -13.26 2.38
C LEU A 115 14.58 -13.92 1.49
N PRO A 116 14.18 -14.48 0.35
CA PRO A 116 15.14 -14.96 -0.64
C PRO A 116 15.83 -13.78 -1.35
N PRO A 117 16.96 -14.02 -2.07
CA PRO A 117 17.56 -13.00 -2.90
C PRO A 117 16.57 -12.37 -3.91
N PRO A 118 16.67 -11.07 -4.22
CA PRO A 118 17.74 -10.13 -3.80
C PRO A 118 17.51 -9.48 -2.42
N ASP A 119 16.37 -9.67 -1.78
CA ASP A 119 15.93 -8.90 -0.60
C ASP A 119 16.45 -9.50 0.73
N GLY A 120 16.99 -10.71 0.69
CA GLY A 120 17.58 -11.42 1.82
C GLY A 120 18.48 -12.58 1.41
N ASN A 121 18.80 -13.46 2.35
CA ASN A 121 19.68 -14.61 2.15
C ASN A 121 19.00 -15.97 2.42
N GLY A 122 17.68 -16.00 2.51
CA GLY A 122 16.88 -17.20 2.77
C GLY A 122 16.73 -18.12 1.56
N ARG A 123 17.83 -18.69 1.06
CA ARG A 123 17.88 -19.48 -0.18
C ARG A 123 17.62 -20.98 -0.01
N ASP A 124 17.77 -21.50 1.20
CA ASP A 124 17.60 -22.91 1.58
C ASP A 124 17.27 -23.02 3.08
N ILE A 125 16.79 -24.18 3.55
CA ILE A 125 16.41 -24.39 4.95
C ILE A 125 17.60 -24.21 5.90
N VAL A 126 18.80 -24.57 5.49
CA VAL A 126 20.02 -24.40 6.30
C VAL A 126 20.33 -22.91 6.49
N ALA A 127 20.17 -22.10 5.44
CA ALA A 127 20.30 -20.64 5.54
C ALA A 127 19.24 -20.04 6.46
N VAL A 128 17.97 -20.46 6.34
CA VAL A 128 16.87 -20.04 7.23
C VAL A 128 17.22 -20.33 8.69
N GLN A 129 17.68 -21.54 9.01
CA GLN A 129 18.11 -21.89 10.38
C GLN A 129 19.28 -21.03 10.88
N ALA A 130 20.25 -20.73 10.01
CA ALA A 130 21.39 -19.88 10.35
C ALA A 130 20.96 -18.44 10.65
N LEU A 131 20.07 -17.87 9.82
CA LEU A 131 19.51 -16.53 10.00
C LEU A 131 18.71 -16.40 11.31
N LEU A 132 17.91 -17.42 11.66
CA LEU A 132 17.17 -17.46 12.92
C LEU A 132 18.10 -17.49 14.14
N ARG A 133 19.19 -18.31 14.11
CA ARG A 133 20.18 -18.36 15.20
C ARG A 133 20.96 -17.05 15.33
N ASP A 134 21.33 -16.43 14.21
CA ASP A 134 22.02 -15.14 14.21
C ASP A 134 21.11 -14.05 14.80
N TRP A 135 19.85 -14.01 14.38
CA TRP A 135 18.87 -13.09 14.95
C TRP A 135 18.67 -13.32 16.46
N GLN A 136 18.51 -14.58 16.90
CA GLN A 136 18.37 -14.92 18.31
C GLN A 136 19.54 -14.38 19.14
N ALA A 137 20.77 -14.52 18.62
CA ALA A 137 21.99 -14.09 19.31
C ALA A 137 22.15 -12.57 19.35
N ASN A 138 21.76 -11.86 18.30
CA ASN A 138 22.08 -10.45 18.05
C ASN A 138 20.89 -9.50 18.12
N ASN A 139 19.64 -10.01 18.26
CA ASN A 139 18.44 -9.16 18.27
C ASN A 139 18.45 -8.18 19.45
N THR A 140 18.28 -6.89 19.13
CA THR A 140 18.09 -5.78 20.07
C THR A 140 16.73 -5.10 19.92
N GLY A 141 15.92 -5.58 18.97
CA GLY A 141 14.60 -5.03 18.65
C GLY A 141 13.51 -5.37 19.68
N PRO A 142 12.29 -4.87 19.47
CA PRO A 142 11.20 -5.03 20.43
C PRO A 142 10.85 -6.48 20.73
N LEU A 143 10.95 -7.39 19.76
CA LEU A 143 10.65 -8.81 19.93
C LEU A 143 11.61 -9.57 20.85
N LYS A 144 12.78 -8.98 21.18
CA LYS A 144 13.68 -9.56 22.18
C LYS A 144 13.04 -9.71 23.57
N GLN A 145 12.00 -8.92 23.84
CA GLN A 145 11.28 -8.98 25.12
C GLN A 145 10.31 -10.17 25.20
N THR A 146 10.10 -10.87 24.08
CA THR A 146 9.33 -12.11 24.02
C THR A 146 10.28 -13.31 24.10
N ASP A 147 9.73 -14.46 24.45
CA ASP A 147 10.51 -15.72 24.40
C ASP A 147 10.56 -16.33 22.99
N TRP A 148 9.91 -15.69 21.99
CA TRP A 148 9.79 -16.22 20.64
C TRP A 148 11.01 -15.90 19.78
N ILE A 149 11.43 -16.88 18.99
CA ILE A 149 12.32 -16.69 17.84
C ILE A 149 11.40 -16.52 16.61
N VAL A 150 11.40 -15.33 16.01
CA VAL A 150 10.52 -15.00 14.91
C VAL A 150 11.32 -14.70 13.65
N GLY A 151 10.94 -15.33 12.54
CA GLY A 151 11.47 -15.03 11.22
C GLY A 151 10.35 -14.72 10.23
N PHE A 152 10.59 -13.81 9.30
CA PHE A 152 9.62 -13.42 8.29
C PHE A 152 10.21 -13.51 6.90
N GLY A 153 9.44 -14.04 5.94
CA GLY A 153 9.69 -13.90 4.52
C GLY A 153 10.32 -15.10 3.85
N TYR A 154 10.38 -16.29 4.49
CA TYR A 154 10.75 -17.47 3.73
C TYR A 154 9.69 -17.74 2.62
N ASP A 155 10.11 -18.36 1.53
CA ASP A 155 9.23 -18.72 0.42
C ASP A 155 9.60 -20.11 -0.08
N ASP A 156 8.69 -21.08 0.10
CA ASP A 156 8.92 -22.48 -0.26
C ASP A 156 9.20 -22.68 -1.75
N SER A 157 8.62 -21.82 -2.61
CA SER A 157 8.88 -21.85 -4.06
C SER A 157 10.27 -21.33 -4.45
N GLN A 158 10.97 -20.65 -3.53
CA GLN A 158 12.28 -20.05 -3.74
C GLN A 158 13.39 -20.76 -2.93
N LEU A 159 13.00 -21.61 -1.97
CA LEU A 159 13.96 -22.47 -1.25
C LEU A 159 14.47 -23.57 -2.18
N ALA A 160 15.75 -23.92 -2.04
CA ALA A 160 16.37 -24.98 -2.85
C ALA A 160 15.69 -26.34 -2.69
N GLU A 161 15.03 -26.58 -1.55
CA GLU A 161 14.28 -27.79 -1.25
C GLU A 161 12.87 -27.80 -1.82
N GLU A 162 12.36 -26.68 -2.35
CA GLU A 162 11.02 -26.47 -2.90
C GLU A 162 9.91 -26.99 -1.96
N ARG A 163 10.09 -26.78 -0.65
CA ARG A 163 9.15 -27.15 0.40
C ARG A 163 9.18 -26.20 1.58
N HIS A 164 8.11 -26.17 2.35
CA HIS A 164 8.10 -25.46 3.62
C HIS A 164 9.09 -26.06 4.62
N PRO A 165 9.72 -25.23 5.50
CA PRO A 165 10.34 -25.71 6.72
C PRO A 165 9.30 -26.44 7.57
N THR A 166 9.71 -27.55 8.22
CA THR A 166 8.86 -28.31 9.11
C THR A 166 9.25 -28.09 10.58
N ARG A 167 8.44 -28.60 11.51
CA ARG A 167 8.79 -28.57 12.93
C ARG A 167 10.17 -29.15 13.23
N ASP A 168 10.58 -30.21 12.51
CA ASP A 168 11.87 -30.86 12.72
C ASP A 168 13.02 -29.95 12.27
N ASP A 169 12.84 -29.21 11.16
CA ASP A 169 13.81 -28.22 10.70
C ASP A 169 13.95 -27.07 11.73
N LEU A 170 12.84 -26.66 12.35
CA LEU A 170 12.82 -25.57 13.32
C LEU A 170 13.22 -26.02 14.74
N ASP A 171 12.97 -27.27 15.12
CA ASP A 171 13.52 -27.88 16.36
C ASP A 171 15.06 -27.90 16.35
N ALA A 172 15.67 -27.99 15.17
CA ALA A 172 17.12 -27.84 15.03
C ALA A 172 17.62 -26.41 15.35
N VAL A 173 16.77 -25.39 15.34
CA VAL A 173 17.10 -24.02 15.81
C VAL A 173 16.97 -23.94 17.31
N SER A 174 15.84 -24.37 17.88
CA SER A 174 15.60 -24.42 19.33
C SER A 174 14.50 -25.44 19.66
N THR A 175 14.70 -26.22 20.72
CA THR A 175 13.68 -27.07 21.38
C THR A 175 13.13 -26.43 22.65
N GLU A 176 13.79 -25.39 23.15
CA GLU A 176 13.49 -24.70 24.41
C GLU A 176 12.56 -23.47 24.21
N GLN A 177 12.82 -22.70 23.15
CA GLN A 177 12.05 -21.53 22.79
C GLN A 177 11.10 -21.82 21.62
N PRO A 178 9.92 -21.22 21.60
CA PRO A 178 9.02 -21.31 20.44
C PRO A 178 9.64 -20.60 19.24
N VAL A 179 9.65 -21.27 18.08
CA VAL A 179 10.11 -20.74 16.80
C VAL A 179 8.92 -20.61 15.87
N LEU A 180 8.75 -19.45 15.29
CA LEU A 180 7.75 -19.16 14.26
C LEU A 180 8.45 -18.57 13.04
N VAL A 181 8.23 -19.15 11.88
CA VAL A 181 8.62 -18.56 10.60
C VAL A 181 7.36 -18.29 9.78
N ILE A 182 7.22 -17.06 9.32
CA ILE A 182 6.08 -16.61 8.52
C ILE A 182 6.52 -16.63 7.06
N HIS A 183 5.70 -17.27 6.22
CA HIS A 183 5.93 -17.29 4.79
C HIS A 183 5.77 -15.88 4.19
N GLN A 184 6.44 -15.59 3.09
CA GLN A 184 6.42 -14.29 2.43
C GLN A 184 5.01 -13.82 2.07
N SER A 185 4.08 -14.74 1.75
CA SER A 185 2.69 -14.40 1.46
C SER A 185 1.89 -13.88 2.66
N GLY A 186 2.35 -14.09 3.89
CA GLY A 186 1.57 -13.82 5.11
C GLY A 186 0.43 -14.81 5.39
N HIS A 187 0.14 -15.74 4.47
CA HIS A 187 -0.95 -16.71 4.56
C HIS A 187 -0.53 -18.09 5.06
N LEU A 188 0.78 -18.38 5.06
CA LEU A 188 1.35 -19.64 5.50
C LEU A 188 2.47 -19.39 6.51
N GLY A 189 2.80 -20.41 7.27
CA GLY A 189 3.92 -20.36 8.19
C GLY A 189 4.33 -21.75 8.67
N ALA A 190 5.41 -21.79 9.44
CA ALA A 190 5.82 -23.02 10.11
C ALA A 190 6.30 -22.73 11.53
N VAL A 191 6.11 -23.71 12.41
CA VAL A 191 6.46 -23.61 13.82
C VAL A 191 7.17 -24.87 14.30
N ASN A 192 7.99 -24.72 15.34
CA ASN A 192 8.64 -25.84 15.99
C ASN A 192 7.71 -26.58 16.96
N SER A 193 8.20 -27.67 17.55
CA SER A 193 7.48 -28.47 18.54
C SER A 193 7.07 -27.67 19.77
N LYS A 194 7.92 -26.73 20.23
CA LYS A 194 7.63 -25.90 21.40
C LYS A 194 6.47 -24.92 21.16
N ALA A 195 6.37 -24.35 19.98
CA ALA A 195 5.26 -23.47 19.60
C ALA A 195 3.93 -24.24 19.49
N LEU A 196 3.95 -25.47 18.92
CA LEU A 196 2.76 -26.34 18.89
C LEU A 196 2.29 -26.71 20.30
N GLU A 197 3.23 -27.03 21.21
CA GLU A 197 2.93 -27.29 22.62
C GLU A 197 2.23 -26.09 23.28
N LEU A 198 2.78 -24.88 23.12
CA LEU A 198 2.20 -23.66 23.69
C LEU A 198 0.81 -23.36 23.14
N ALA A 199 0.56 -23.66 21.86
CA ALA A 199 -0.73 -23.49 21.22
C ALA A 199 -1.73 -24.61 21.54
N GLY A 200 -1.28 -25.69 22.23
CA GLY A 200 -2.11 -26.87 22.50
C GLY A 200 -2.48 -27.67 21.25
N VAL A 201 -1.71 -27.56 20.16
CA VAL A 201 -1.95 -28.26 18.90
C VAL A 201 -1.34 -29.66 18.96
N THR A 202 -2.19 -30.67 18.82
CA THR A 202 -1.85 -32.09 18.92
C THR A 202 -2.36 -32.88 17.71
N ALA A 203 -2.13 -34.20 17.71
CA ALA A 203 -2.69 -35.10 16.69
C ALA A 203 -4.24 -35.12 16.65
N ASP A 204 -4.89 -34.79 17.77
CA ASP A 204 -6.35 -34.79 17.90
C ASP A 204 -6.98 -33.41 17.57
N THR A 205 -6.16 -32.37 17.39
CA THR A 205 -6.64 -31.02 17.05
C THR A 205 -7.23 -31.02 15.65
N GLN A 206 -8.47 -30.54 15.51
CA GLN A 206 -9.14 -30.41 14.20
C GLN A 206 -8.66 -29.14 13.50
N ASP A 207 -8.69 -29.15 12.18
CA ASP A 207 -8.40 -27.96 11.38
C ASP A 207 -9.49 -26.90 11.64
N PRO A 208 -9.10 -25.63 11.80
CA PRO A 208 -10.07 -24.55 11.90
C PRO A 208 -10.79 -24.32 10.56
N ALA A 209 -11.99 -23.77 10.62
CA ALA A 209 -12.69 -23.38 9.40
C ALA A 209 -11.84 -22.39 8.60
N GLY A 210 -11.56 -22.66 7.33
CA GLY A 210 -10.74 -21.83 6.47
C GLY A 210 -9.22 -21.90 6.75
N GLY A 211 -8.71 -22.96 7.41
CA GLY A 211 -7.29 -23.14 7.65
C GLY A 211 -6.90 -24.59 7.85
N VAL A 212 -5.61 -24.91 7.73
CA VAL A 212 -5.09 -26.29 7.80
C VAL A 212 -3.85 -26.38 8.68
N PHE A 213 -3.85 -27.33 9.62
CA PHE A 213 -2.64 -27.85 10.26
C PHE A 213 -2.10 -28.99 9.42
N ARG A 214 -1.05 -28.79 8.60
CA ARG A 214 -0.49 -29.89 7.80
C ARG A 214 0.04 -31.01 8.69
N ARG A 215 -0.12 -32.25 8.25
CA ARG A 215 0.21 -33.46 9.00
C ARG A 215 1.45 -34.13 8.41
N ARG A 216 2.12 -34.96 9.21
CA ARG A 216 3.15 -35.88 8.73
C ARG A 216 2.51 -36.92 7.79
N GLU A 217 3.24 -37.33 6.79
CA GLU A 217 2.77 -38.36 5.86
C GLU A 217 2.29 -39.63 6.58
N GLY A 218 1.08 -40.08 6.29
CA GLY A 218 0.47 -41.27 6.91
C GLY A 218 0.17 -41.14 8.41
N SER A 219 0.13 -39.93 8.96
CA SER A 219 -0.07 -39.67 10.39
C SER A 219 -1.04 -38.52 10.62
N SER A 220 -1.69 -38.48 11.78
CA SER A 220 -2.43 -37.32 12.27
C SER A 220 -1.54 -36.29 12.98
N GLU A 221 -0.25 -36.58 13.18
CA GLU A 221 0.69 -35.70 13.89
C GLU A 221 0.98 -34.44 13.08
N PRO A 222 0.81 -33.21 13.64
CA PRO A 222 1.15 -31.96 12.97
C PRO A 222 2.64 -31.93 12.58
N ASN A 223 2.94 -31.55 11.33
CA ASN A 223 4.30 -31.40 10.84
C ASN A 223 4.88 -30.00 11.07
N GLY A 224 4.10 -29.08 11.65
CA GLY A 224 4.48 -27.70 11.96
C GLY A 224 4.08 -26.68 10.90
N VAL A 225 3.71 -27.08 9.70
CA VAL A 225 3.24 -26.16 8.64
C VAL A 225 1.78 -25.78 8.88
N LEU A 226 1.49 -24.48 8.74
CA LEU A 226 0.21 -23.84 9.04
C LEU A 226 -0.28 -23.07 7.84
N GLU A 227 -1.58 -23.19 7.51
CA GLU A 227 -2.22 -22.46 6.42
C GLU A 227 -3.35 -21.59 6.96
N GLU A 228 -3.46 -20.36 6.44
CA GLU A 228 -4.55 -19.41 6.67
C GLU A 228 -4.94 -19.28 8.15
N TYR A 229 -6.18 -19.60 8.53
CA TYR A 229 -6.65 -19.45 9.92
C TYR A 229 -5.89 -20.32 10.94
N ALA A 230 -5.19 -21.38 10.53
CA ALA A 230 -4.30 -22.11 11.42
C ALA A 230 -3.04 -21.27 11.77
N LEU A 231 -2.47 -20.54 10.80
CA LEU A 231 -1.40 -19.59 11.07
C LEU A 231 -1.90 -18.43 11.95
N PHE A 232 -3.06 -17.83 11.62
CA PHE A 232 -3.59 -16.71 12.39
C PHE A 232 -3.90 -17.09 13.86
N ALA A 233 -4.32 -18.33 14.12
CA ALA A 233 -4.49 -18.83 15.47
C ALA A 233 -3.16 -18.87 16.24
N LEU A 234 -2.06 -19.34 15.60
CA LEU A 234 -0.71 -19.35 16.20
C LEU A 234 -0.16 -17.94 16.39
N LEU A 235 -0.39 -17.03 15.44
CA LEU A 235 -0.06 -15.61 15.60
C LEU A 235 -0.80 -15.00 16.81
N GLY A 236 -2.05 -15.40 17.04
CA GLY A 236 -2.80 -15.00 18.23
C GLY A 236 -2.14 -15.42 19.53
N VAL A 237 -1.55 -16.62 19.59
CA VAL A 237 -0.79 -17.12 20.77
C VAL A 237 0.47 -16.28 21.00
N MET A 238 1.20 -15.93 19.94
CA MET A 238 2.37 -15.04 20.03
C MET A 238 1.93 -13.62 20.43
N ASN A 239 0.93 -13.07 19.75
CA ASN A 239 0.45 -11.70 19.97
C ASN A 239 -0.06 -11.47 21.40
N ALA A 240 -0.60 -12.49 22.07
CA ALA A 240 -1.00 -12.41 23.48
C ALA A 240 0.17 -12.09 24.43
N GLN A 241 1.42 -12.22 23.97
CA GLN A 241 2.62 -11.85 24.73
C GLN A 241 3.19 -10.48 24.35
N LEU A 242 2.65 -9.83 23.31
CA LEU A 242 3.08 -8.51 22.89
C LEU A 242 2.50 -7.45 23.84
N THR A 243 3.37 -6.64 24.43
CA THR A 243 2.97 -5.47 25.21
C THR A 243 2.61 -4.31 24.30
N ASN A 244 1.94 -3.29 24.86
CA ASN A 244 1.67 -2.05 24.14
C ASN A 244 2.97 -1.42 23.60
N ASP A 245 4.02 -1.38 24.39
CA ASP A 245 5.30 -0.78 24.00
C ASP A 245 5.94 -1.53 22.81
N ILE A 246 5.81 -2.87 22.74
CA ILE A 246 6.28 -3.67 21.61
C ILE A 246 5.47 -3.35 20.36
N ASN A 247 4.13 -3.32 20.47
CA ASN A 247 3.24 -3.00 19.35
C ASN A 247 3.48 -1.58 18.81
N ASP A 248 3.65 -0.61 19.71
CA ASP A 248 3.89 0.80 19.37
C ASP A 248 5.26 0.98 18.69
N ALA A 249 6.29 0.27 19.17
CA ALA A 249 7.61 0.25 18.54
C ALA A 249 7.59 -0.38 17.13
N MET A 250 6.82 -1.46 16.94
CA MET A 250 6.61 -2.06 15.62
C MET A 250 5.87 -1.11 14.67
N ALA A 251 4.81 -0.45 15.13
CA ALA A 251 4.08 0.53 14.32
C ALA A 251 5.00 1.67 13.81
N ARG A 252 5.87 2.20 14.69
CA ARG A 252 6.87 3.22 14.32
C ARG A 252 7.86 2.68 13.29
N ALA A 253 8.44 1.51 13.55
CA ALA A 253 9.41 0.87 12.65
C ALA A 253 8.81 0.60 11.25
N GLY A 254 7.55 0.20 11.18
CA GLY A 254 6.82 0.00 9.93
C GLY A 254 6.66 1.30 9.14
N ALA A 255 6.20 2.35 9.80
CA ALA A 255 6.03 3.67 9.17
C ALA A 255 7.37 4.25 8.68
N ASP A 256 8.44 4.13 9.48
CA ASP A 256 9.77 4.62 9.12
C ASP A 256 10.33 3.85 7.91
N LEU A 257 10.13 2.53 7.86
CA LEU A 257 10.55 1.72 6.72
C LEU A 257 9.81 2.12 5.44
N VAL A 258 8.49 2.29 5.50
CA VAL A 258 7.67 2.74 4.35
C VAL A 258 8.11 4.13 3.88
N ALA A 259 8.36 5.05 4.82
CA ALA A 259 8.86 6.40 4.50
C ALA A 259 10.22 6.35 3.77
N SER A 260 11.09 5.38 4.11
CA SER A 260 12.39 5.23 3.45
C SER A 260 12.30 4.83 1.98
N PHE A 261 11.16 4.32 1.54
CA PHE A 261 10.83 3.99 0.15
C PHE A 261 9.98 5.06 -0.57
N GLY A 262 9.86 6.26 0.00
CA GLY A 262 9.24 7.40 -0.67
C GLY A 262 7.74 7.55 -0.41
N TYR A 263 7.12 6.71 0.40
CA TYR A 263 5.71 6.85 0.72
C TYR A 263 5.49 7.96 1.75
N THR A 264 4.55 8.84 1.47
CA THR A 264 4.10 9.91 2.37
C THR A 264 2.73 9.63 2.98
N THR A 265 2.06 8.60 2.47
CA THR A 265 0.83 8.02 3.02
C THR A 265 0.93 6.50 2.91
N ALA A 266 0.78 5.81 4.05
CA ALA A 266 0.81 4.35 4.15
C ALA A 266 -0.58 3.82 4.51
N GLN A 267 -0.85 2.56 4.13
CA GLN A 267 -2.07 1.85 4.49
C GLN A 267 -1.77 0.79 5.55
N ASP A 268 -2.66 0.66 6.52
CA ASP A 268 -2.70 -0.49 7.41
C ASP A 268 -3.99 -1.29 7.14
N GLY A 269 -3.92 -2.18 6.17
CA GLY A 269 -5.01 -3.07 5.75
C GLY A 269 -5.23 -4.20 6.76
N ARG A 270 -6.49 -4.58 7.01
CA ARG A 270 -6.88 -5.64 7.94
C ARG A 270 -6.40 -5.42 9.37
N SER A 271 -6.47 -4.16 9.84
CA SER A 271 -6.09 -3.80 11.20
C SER A 271 -6.95 -4.53 12.23
N SER A 272 -6.32 -5.07 13.28
CA SER A 272 -7.02 -5.55 14.47
C SER A 272 -7.41 -4.38 15.38
N PRO A 273 -8.34 -4.59 16.36
CA PRO A 273 -8.60 -3.59 17.40
C PRO A 273 -7.33 -3.15 18.15
N ASP A 274 -6.42 -4.08 18.44
CA ASP A 274 -5.15 -3.79 19.13
C ASP A 274 -4.21 -2.98 18.24
N THR A 275 -4.17 -3.25 16.93
CA THR A 275 -3.42 -2.45 15.95
C THR A 275 -3.95 -1.01 15.92
N ILE A 276 -5.27 -0.81 15.82
CA ILE A 276 -5.89 0.54 15.87
C ILE A 276 -5.53 1.25 17.17
N ALA A 277 -5.57 0.54 18.30
CA ALA A 277 -5.21 1.11 19.59
C ALA A 277 -3.73 1.54 19.64
N SER A 278 -2.82 0.73 19.07
CA SER A 278 -1.40 1.03 18.97
C SER A 278 -1.16 2.27 18.09
N LEU A 279 -1.74 2.30 16.88
CA LEU A 279 -1.62 3.46 15.99
C LEU A 279 -2.09 4.76 16.66
N ARG A 280 -3.20 4.71 17.40
CA ARG A 280 -3.72 5.87 18.14
C ARG A 280 -2.83 6.29 19.30
N ARG A 281 -2.21 5.35 20.05
CA ARG A 281 -1.26 5.70 21.11
C ARG A 281 -0.04 6.41 20.54
N VAL A 282 0.56 5.85 19.47
CA VAL A 282 1.69 6.48 18.77
C VAL A 282 1.32 7.86 18.26
N ALA A 283 0.13 8.01 17.66
CA ALA A 283 -0.37 9.29 17.16
C ALA A 283 -0.52 10.35 18.26
N ALA A 284 -0.95 9.94 19.46
CA ALA A 284 -1.14 10.83 20.62
C ALA A 284 0.17 11.25 21.31
N GLU A 285 1.26 10.55 21.09
CA GLU A 285 2.59 10.85 21.63
C GLU A 285 3.39 11.74 20.65
N ASP A 286 4.41 11.16 20.02
CA ASP A 286 5.29 11.86 19.07
C ASP A 286 4.71 11.90 17.65
N GLY A 287 3.66 11.09 17.39
CA GLY A 287 3.04 10.93 16.09
C GLY A 287 3.88 10.11 15.11
N PHE A 288 3.40 10.07 13.87
CA PHE A 288 4.10 9.46 12.74
C PHE A 288 4.71 10.51 11.83
N ALA A 289 5.79 10.16 11.14
CA ALA A 289 6.40 11.03 10.13
C ALA A 289 5.54 11.15 8.86
N ILE A 290 4.73 10.14 8.55
CA ILE A 290 3.85 10.03 7.38
C ILE A 290 2.40 9.78 7.81
N ASP A 291 1.46 9.97 6.90
CA ASP A 291 0.05 9.68 7.17
C ASP A 291 -0.21 8.17 7.10
N ILE A 292 -1.08 7.66 7.98
CA ILE A 292 -1.50 6.25 8.02
C ILE A 292 -3.02 6.17 7.89
N VAL A 293 -3.51 5.39 6.92
CA VAL A 293 -4.92 5.10 6.73
C VAL A 293 -5.18 3.65 7.11
N ALA A 294 -5.86 3.44 8.22
CA ALA A 294 -6.18 2.12 8.75
C ALA A 294 -7.53 1.61 8.23
N TYR A 295 -7.58 0.31 7.93
CA TYR A 295 -8.79 -0.39 7.50
C TYR A 295 -8.98 -1.63 8.37
N PRO A 296 -9.75 -1.53 9.46
CA PRO A 296 -10.03 -2.68 10.32
C PRO A 296 -10.74 -3.81 9.57
N ASP A 297 -10.47 -5.05 10.01
CA ASP A 297 -11.16 -6.24 9.51
C ASP A 297 -12.64 -6.18 9.96
N ILE A 298 -13.55 -6.16 8.96
CA ILE A 298 -14.99 -6.02 9.17
C ILE A 298 -15.59 -7.15 10.03
N LEU A 299 -14.92 -8.32 10.06
CA LEU A 299 -15.38 -9.49 10.83
C LEU A 299 -14.97 -9.41 12.31
N THR A 300 -14.06 -8.51 12.68
CA THR A 300 -13.52 -8.42 14.04
C THR A 300 -13.90 -7.12 14.75
N ILE A 301 -14.59 -6.20 14.06
CA ILE A 301 -14.96 -4.91 14.61
C ILE A 301 -16.45 -4.63 14.43
N ASP A 302 -17.12 -4.27 15.53
CA ASP A 302 -18.56 -4.00 15.52
C ASP A 302 -18.87 -2.56 15.10
N GLU A 303 -18.05 -1.61 15.53
CA GLU A 303 -18.23 -0.19 15.26
C GLU A 303 -16.99 0.40 14.59
N VAL A 304 -17.21 1.08 13.48
CA VAL A 304 -16.19 1.81 12.72
C VAL A 304 -16.65 3.24 12.57
N SER A 305 -15.72 4.17 12.73
CA SER A 305 -15.96 5.60 12.47
C SER A 305 -14.95 6.09 11.45
N PRO A 306 -15.18 5.85 10.14
CA PRO A 306 -14.32 6.37 9.09
C PRO A 306 -14.29 7.89 9.11
N SER A 307 -13.12 8.47 8.81
CA SER A 307 -12.91 9.91 8.79
C SER A 307 -11.99 10.28 7.62
N LEU A 308 -12.19 11.45 7.05
CA LEU A 308 -11.24 12.08 6.15
C LEU A 308 -10.20 12.93 6.89
N GLU A 309 -10.44 13.22 8.17
CA GLU A 309 -9.53 13.97 9.02
C GLU A 309 -8.57 13.03 9.77
N TYR A 310 -7.32 13.42 9.81
CA TYR A 310 -6.26 12.74 10.56
C TYR A 310 -6.19 13.25 12.00
N ASP A 311 -6.06 12.33 12.94
CA ASP A 311 -5.66 12.61 14.31
C ASP A 311 -4.23 12.11 14.52
N GLY A 312 -3.29 13.03 14.71
CA GLY A 312 -1.87 12.70 14.83
C GLY A 312 -1.30 11.87 13.66
N ARG A 313 -1.76 12.15 12.43
CA ARG A 313 -1.43 11.44 11.17
C ARG A 313 -2.05 10.05 11.03
N VAL A 314 -3.03 9.68 11.83
CA VAL A 314 -3.77 8.42 11.70
C VAL A 314 -5.25 8.69 11.47
N ARG A 315 -5.85 7.97 10.54
CA ARG A 315 -7.31 7.93 10.36
C ARG A 315 -7.79 6.53 10.03
N VAL A 316 -9.05 6.26 10.25
CA VAL A 316 -9.73 5.06 9.75
C VAL A 316 -10.39 5.42 8.42
N GLY A 317 -10.01 4.73 7.34
CA GLY A 317 -10.51 5.01 5.99
C GLY A 317 -11.81 4.29 5.66
N GLY A 318 -12.01 3.11 6.23
CA GLY A 318 -13.12 2.21 5.95
C GLY A 318 -12.90 0.87 6.61
N VAL A 319 -13.24 -0.22 5.92
CA VAL A 319 -13.09 -1.60 6.41
C VAL A 319 -12.42 -2.51 5.38
N LYS A 320 -11.87 -3.63 5.83
CA LYS A 320 -11.25 -4.67 5.00
C LYS A 320 -12.00 -6.00 5.17
N LEU A 321 -12.13 -6.73 4.05
CA LEU A 321 -12.59 -8.13 4.00
C LEU A 321 -11.58 -8.97 3.22
N THR A 322 -11.38 -10.24 3.62
CA THR A 322 -10.55 -11.21 2.89
C THR A 322 -11.43 -12.37 2.47
N ILE A 323 -11.57 -12.58 1.14
CA ILE A 323 -12.44 -13.64 0.58
C ILE A 323 -11.66 -14.95 0.38
N ASP A 324 -10.39 -14.88 -0.05
CA ASP A 324 -9.59 -16.08 -0.36
C ASP A 324 -8.13 -15.91 0.09
N GLY A 325 -7.29 -16.88 -0.25
CA GLY A 325 -5.86 -16.88 0.09
C GLY A 325 -4.97 -16.36 -1.05
N SER A 326 -3.73 -16.90 -1.13
CA SER A 326 -2.69 -16.46 -2.06
C SER A 326 -2.48 -17.45 -3.21
N PRO A 327 -2.32 -16.96 -4.47
CA PRO A 327 -2.11 -17.86 -5.60
C PRO A 327 -0.75 -18.56 -5.56
N GLN A 328 0.33 -17.90 -5.13
CA GLN A 328 1.65 -18.52 -5.02
C GLN A 328 1.69 -19.63 -3.95
N GLY A 329 0.87 -19.52 -2.91
CA GLY A 329 0.68 -20.57 -1.90
C GLY A 329 -0.39 -21.59 -2.27
N LYS A 330 -1.01 -21.43 -3.43
CA LYS A 330 -2.10 -22.31 -3.94
C LYS A 330 -3.32 -22.41 -3.03
N THR A 331 -3.64 -21.31 -2.32
CA THR A 331 -4.84 -21.16 -1.49
C THR A 331 -5.86 -20.17 -2.06
N ALA A 332 -5.50 -19.39 -3.09
CA ALA A 332 -6.44 -18.54 -3.82
C ALA A 332 -7.55 -19.39 -4.48
N TRP A 333 -8.79 -18.89 -4.47
CA TRP A 333 -9.94 -19.60 -4.99
C TRP A 333 -10.17 -19.32 -6.48
N LEU A 334 -9.90 -20.35 -7.30
CA LEU A 334 -9.92 -20.27 -8.77
C LEU A 334 -11.18 -20.92 -9.35
N THR A 335 -11.54 -20.56 -10.58
CA THR A 335 -12.58 -21.22 -11.40
C THR A 335 -12.05 -22.43 -12.14
N GLU A 336 -10.73 -22.52 -12.36
CA GLU A 336 -10.05 -23.65 -12.99
C GLU A 336 -8.95 -24.21 -12.08
N PRO A 337 -8.65 -25.53 -12.15
CA PRO A 337 -7.63 -26.14 -11.29
C PRO A 337 -6.26 -25.49 -11.38
N TYR A 338 -5.51 -25.58 -10.30
CA TYR A 338 -4.10 -25.25 -10.31
C TYR A 338 -3.34 -26.08 -11.35
N PHE A 339 -2.38 -25.49 -12.03
CA PHE A 339 -1.62 -26.14 -13.10
C PHE A 339 -0.84 -27.37 -12.59
N VAL A 340 -0.18 -27.21 -11.44
CA VAL A 340 0.39 -28.32 -10.68
C VAL A 340 -0.33 -28.34 -9.33
N VAL A 341 -1.13 -29.36 -9.11
CA VAL A 341 -1.87 -29.51 -7.85
C VAL A 341 -0.91 -29.88 -6.72
N PRO A 342 -1.07 -29.32 -5.49
CA PRO A 342 -0.28 -29.74 -4.34
C PRO A 342 -0.43 -31.23 -4.01
N ASP A 343 0.62 -31.87 -3.55
CA ASP A 343 0.63 -33.28 -3.19
C ASP A 343 -0.48 -33.64 -2.18
N GLY A 344 -1.18 -34.73 -2.48
CA GLY A 344 -2.26 -35.22 -1.63
C GLY A 344 -3.63 -34.57 -1.81
N LEU A 345 -3.73 -33.56 -2.68
CA LEU A 345 -5.01 -32.93 -3.04
C LEU A 345 -5.59 -33.53 -4.33
N PRO A 346 -6.92 -33.43 -4.54
CA PRO A 346 -7.56 -33.96 -5.75
C PRO A 346 -7.12 -33.19 -7.01
N GLU A 347 -7.10 -33.85 -8.17
CA GLU A 347 -6.63 -33.25 -9.44
C GLU A 347 -7.44 -32.00 -9.88
N ASP A 348 -8.68 -31.86 -9.41
CA ASP A 348 -9.57 -30.73 -9.65
C ASP A 348 -9.51 -29.67 -8.55
N TYR A 349 -8.44 -29.62 -7.77
CA TYR A 349 -8.26 -28.66 -6.69
C TYR A 349 -8.23 -27.22 -7.20
N LEU A 350 -9.13 -26.39 -6.64
CA LEU A 350 -9.39 -24.99 -7.04
C LEU A 350 -8.94 -23.96 -5.99
N GLY A 351 -8.31 -24.36 -4.90
CA GLY A 351 -8.23 -23.53 -3.70
C GLY A 351 -9.58 -23.48 -2.99
N TYR A 352 -9.79 -22.48 -2.14
CA TYR A 352 -11.01 -22.38 -1.34
C TYR A 352 -11.27 -20.96 -0.86
N PRO A 353 -12.56 -20.57 -0.63
CA PRO A 353 -12.88 -19.30 0.00
C PRO A 353 -12.54 -19.33 1.49
N ALA A 354 -11.94 -18.26 2.01
CA ALA A 354 -11.67 -18.07 3.44
C ALA A 354 -12.94 -17.74 4.23
N VAL A 355 -13.95 -17.16 3.58
CA VAL A 355 -15.27 -16.87 4.14
C VAL A 355 -16.36 -17.35 3.18
N ASP A 356 -17.53 -17.72 3.72
CA ASP A 356 -18.65 -18.18 2.90
C ASP A 356 -19.34 -17.03 2.14
N GLU A 357 -20.28 -17.38 1.29
CA GLU A 357 -21.02 -16.43 0.46
C GLU A 357 -21.90 -15.50 1.31
N GLU A 358 -22.60 -16.04 2.30
CA GLU A 358 -23.48 -15.28 3.19
C GLU A 358 -22.69 -14.20 3.96
N THR A 359 -21.54 -14.56 4.50
CA THR A 359 -20.62 -13.62 5.19
C THR A 359 -20.10 -12.56 4.23
N THR A 360 -19.76 -12.92 2.99
CA THR A 360 -19.29 -11.96 1.98
C THR A 360 -20.38 -10.94 1.65
N LEU A 361 -21.58 -11.42 1.30
CA LEU A 361 -22.72 -10.57 0.96
C LEU A 361 -23.09 -9.64 2.13
N ALA A 362 -23.20 -10.18 3.34
CA ALA A 362 -23.55 -9.40 4.54
C ALA A 362 -22.50 -8.33 4.87
N SER A 363 -21.21 -8.63 4.69
CA SER A 363 -20.11 -7.69 4.94
C SER A 363 -20.11 -6.53 3.95
N VAL A 364 -20.30 -6.81 2.66
CA VAL A 364 -20.36 -5.77 1.63
C VAL A 364 -21.62 -4.93 1.81
N ASP A 365 -22.78 -5.54 2.06
CA ASP A 365 -24.04 -4.84 2.33
C ASP A 365 -23.91 -3.93 3.57
N LYS A 366 -23.33 -4.43 4.69
CA LYS A 366 -23.06 -3.64 5.90
C LYS A 366 -22.21 -2.41 5.60
N ALA A 367 -21.17 -2.55 4.76
CA ALA A 367 -20.31 -1.43 4.40
C ALA A 367 -21.08 -0.38 3.58
N PHE A 368 -21.87 -0.80 2.59
CA PHE A 368 -22.67 0.08 1.76
C PHE A 368 -23.79 0.78 2.55
N ALA A 369 -24.48 0.05 3.44
CA ALA A 369 -25.53 0.60 4.29
C ALA A 369 -25.03 1.73 5.22
N ASN A 370 -23.74 1.71 5.57
CA ASN A 370 -23.11 2.71 6.44
C ASN A 370 -22.26 3.72 5.68
N ASP A 371 -22.23 3.66 4.34
CA ASP A 371 -21.36 4.49 3.48
C ASP A 371 -19.87 4.34 3.84
N TRP A 372 -19.44 3.17 4.28
CA TRP A 372 -18.04 2.86 4.55
C TRP A 372 -17.36 2.40 3.27
N GLN A 373 -16.15 2.90 3.02
CA GLN A 373 -15.30 2.27 2.01
C GLN A 373 -14.98 0.83 2.43
N ILE A 374 -15.09 -0.10 1.49
CA ILE A 374 -14.68 -1.49 1.70
C ILE A 374 -13.57 -1.88 0.73
N LEU A 375 -12.46 -2.39 1.29
CA LEU A 375 -11.35 -2.98 0.57
C LEU A 375 -11.50 -4.50 0.65
N VAL A 376 -11.53 -5.18 -0.49
CA VAL A 376 -11.75 -6.63 -0.51
C VAL A 376 -10.57 -7.32 -1.17
N HIS A 377 -9.86 -8.15 -0.37
CA HIS A 377 -8.87 -9.08 -0.88
C HIS A 377 -9.58 -10.20 -1.66
N ALA A 378 -9.32 -10.25 -2.95
CA ALA A 378 -9.75 -11.32 -3.84
C ALA A 378 -8.66 -11.54 -4.90
N ASN A 379 -7.91 -12.62 -4.75
CA ASN A 379 -6.83 -13.02 -5.63
C ASN A 379 -7.32 -13.91 -6.78
N GLY A 380 -8.08 -14.94 -6.42
CA GLY A 380 -8.63 -15.90 -7.35
C GLY A 380 -9.81 -15.35 -8.14
N ASP A 381 -9.94 -15.73 -9.39
CA ASP A 381 -11.00 -15.28 -10.27
C ASP A 381 -12.40 -15.69 -9.78
N ALA A 382 -12.56 -16.81 -9.06
CA ALA A 382 -13.82 -17.18 -8.39
C ALA A 382 -14.14 -16.26 -7.20
N ALA A 383 -13.11 -15.81 -6.44
CA ALA A 383 -13.29 -14.84 -5.37
C ALA A 383 -13.68 -13.46 -5.94
N ILE A 384 -13.12 -13.07 -7.09
CA ILE A 384 -13.47 -11.83 -7.80
C ILE A 384 -14.93 -11.90 -8.30
N ASP A 385 -15.39 -13.02 -8.87
CA ASP A 385 -16.81 -13.20 -9.25
C ASP A 385 -17.73 -12.99 -8.05
N ARG A 386 -17.39 -13.56 -6.88
CA ARG A 386 -18.17 -13.38 -5.66
C ARG A 386 -18.19 -11.92 -5.19
N PHE A 387 -17.04 -11.23 -5.27
CA PHE A 387 -16.96 -9.81 -4.91
C PHE A 387 -17.80 -8.94 -5.85
N ILE A 388 -17.72 -9.14 -7.16
CA ILE A 388 -18.55 -8.45 -8.16
C ILE A 388 -20.04 -8.63 -7.83
N ALA A 389 -20.49 -9.87 -7.60
CA ALA A 389 -21.87 -10.16 -7.26
C ALA A 389 -22.32 -9.48 -5.95
N ALA A 390 -21.44 -9.43 -4.95
CA ALA A 390 -21.73 -8.76 -3.67
C ALA A 390 -21.86 -7.25 -3.83
N VAL A 391 -20.99 -6.62 -4.63
CA VAL A 391 -21.05 -5.17 -4.91
C VAL A 391 -22.29 -4.82 -5.73
N ASP A 392 -22.63 -5.64 -6.74
CA ASP A 392 -23.85 -5.44 -7.55
C ASP A 392 -25.12 -5.48 -6.69
N ALA A 393 -25.25 -6.49 -5.83
CA ALA A 393 -26.36 -6.60 -4.88
C ALA A 393 -26.43 -5.40 -3.92
N ALA A 394 -25.28 -4.98 -3.35
CA ALA A 394 -25.21 -3.86 -2.43
C ALA A 394 -25.51 -2.51 -3.13
N ARG A 395 -25.04 -2.29 -4.37
CA ARG A 395 -25.42 -1.12 -5.19
C ARG A 395 -26.90 -1.05 -5.46
N ALA A 396 -27.54 -2.19 -5.74
CA ALA A 396 -29.00 -2.25 -5.95
C ALA A 396 -29.77 -1.92 -4.67
N ALA A 397 -29.27 -2.36 -3.50
CA ALA A 397 -29.89 -2.09 -2.20
C ALA A 397 -29.64 -0.64 -1.70
N HIS A 398 -28.46 -0.08 -1.99
CA HIS A 398 -27.99 1.22 -1.52
C HIS A 398 -27.55 2.15 -2.68
N PRO A 399 -28.44 2.58 -3.57
CA PRO A 399 -28.08 3.31 -4.81
C PRO A 399 -27.46 4.69 -4.56
N GLY A 400 -27.50 5.20 -3.33
CA GLY A 400 -26.92 6.50 -2.95
C GLY A 400 -25.51 6.40 -2.36
N ALA A 401 -24.99 5.20 -2.12
CA ALA A 401 -23.68 5.02 -1.51
C ALA A 401 -22.55 5.48 -2.44
N ASN A 402 -21.63 6.30 -1.91
CA ASN A 402 -20.46 6.81 -2.62
C ASN A 402 -19.16 6.36 -1.91
N ASN A 403 -19.01 5.08 -1.72
CA ASN A 403 -18.01 4.48 -0.86
C ASN A 403 -16.78 3.93 -1.58
N ARG A 404 -16.65 4.11 -2.90
CA ARG A 404 -15.49 3.70 -3.72
C ARG A 404 -14.96 2.31 -3.32
N PRO A 405 -15.69 1.20 -3.55
CA PRO A 405 -15.22 -0.14 -3.19
C PRO A 405 -13.94 -0.49 -3.96
N VAL A 406 -13.03 -1.22 -3.31
CA VAL A 406 -11.69 -1.52 -3.83
C VAL A 406 -11.50 -3.02 -3.96
N LEU A 407 -11.12 -3.47 -5.15
CA LEU A 407 -10.58 -4.83 -5.37
C LEU A 407 -9.10 -4.81 -5.04
N ILE A 408 -8.69 -5.49 -3.98
CA ILE A 408 -7.28 -5.66 -3.61
C ILE A 408 -6.75 -6.93 -4.29
N HIS A 409 -5.59 -6.79 -4.91
CA HIS A 409 -4.82 -7.73 -5.69
C HIS A 409 -5.41 -8.01 -7.08
N GLY A 410 -6.59 -8.60 -7.21
CA GLY A 410 -7.13 -8.98 -8.51
C GLY A 410 -6.16 -9.81 -9.34
N GLN A 411 -5.38 -10.69 -8.66
CA GLN A 411 -4.18 -11.29 -9.25
C GLN A 411 -4.47 -12.13 -10.48
N THR A 412 -5.57 -12.90 -10.46
CA THR A 412 -6.01 -13.74 -11.58
C THR A 412 -7.29 -13.22 -12.24
N LEU A 413 -7.48 -11.88 -12.21
CA LEU A 413 -8.61 -11.21 -12.86
C LEU A 413 -8.74 -11.64 -14.32
N ARG A 414 -9.94 -12.04 -14.73
CA ARG A 414 -10.27 -12.39 -16.12
C ARG A 414 -10.75 -11.18 -16.91
N ALA A 415 -10.58 -11.21 -18.22
CA ALA A 415 -11.00 -10.13 -19.10
C ALA A 415 -12.51 -9.82 -19.03
N ASP A 416 -13.36 -10.86 -18.83
CA ASP A 416 -14.81 -10.71 -18.69
C ASP A 416 -15.25 -10.07 -17.37
N GLN A 417 -14.39 -10.02 -16.38
CA GLN A 417 -14.66 -9.38 -15.08
C GLN A 417 -14.36 -7.87 -15.09
N VAL A 418 -13.59 -7.36 -16.06
CA VAL A 418 -13.16 -5.95 -16.09
C VAL A 418 -14.33 -5.00 -16.31
N GLU A 419 -15.22 -5.30 -17.27
CA GLU A 419 -16.40 -4.46 -17.55
C GLU A 419 -17.35 -4.36 -16.35
N PRO A 420 -17.72 -5.46 -15.65
CA PRO A 420 -18.49 -5.35 -14.41
C PRO A 420 -17.83 -4.50 -13.31
N LEU A 421 -16.51 -4.61 -13.13
CA LEU A 421 -15.79 -3.77 -12.15
C LEU A 421 -15.89 -2.29 -12.50
N GLU A 422 -15.75 -1.94 -13.79
CA GLU A 422 -15.88 -0.56 -14.27
C GLU A 422 -17.30 -0.03 -14.05
N GLU A 423 -18.34 -0.79 -14.46
CA GLU A 423 -19.76 -0.40 -14.32
C GLU A 423 -20.16 -0.21 -12.86
N LEU A 424 -19.63 -1.02 -11.96
CA LEU A 424 -19.88 -0.95 -10.52
C LEU A 424 -19.03 0.12 -9.82
N GLY A 425 -18.10 0.78 -10.52
CA GLY A 425 -17.21 1.78 -9.96
C GLY A 425 -16.25 1.22 -8.91
N VAL A 426 -15.81 -0.03 -9.09
CA VAL A 426 -14.79 -0.67 -8.24
C VAL A 426 -13.40 -0.17 -8.65
N PHE A 427 -12.59 0.26 -7.69
CA PHE A 427 -11.21 0.65 -7.92
C PHE A 427 -10.30 -0.58 -7.82
N PRO A 428 -9.57 -0.95 -8.89
CA PRO A 428 -8.59 -2.04 -8.83
C PRO A 428 -7.28 -1.55 -8.20
N SER A 429 -6.87 -2.15 -7.09
CA SER A 429 -5.54 -2.03 -6.52
C SER A 429 -4.78 -3.32 -6.83
N LEU A 430 -3.91 -3.27 -7.84
CA LEU A 430 -3.25 -4.44 -8.41
C LEU A 430 -1.85 -4.66 -7.82
N PHE A 431 -1.35 -5.91 -7.92
CA PHE A 431 -0.06 -6.29 -7.34
C PHE A 431 0.96 -6.77 -8.41
N PRO A 432 1.45 -5.91 -9.30
CA PRO A 432 2.35 -6.31 -10.39
C PRO A 432 3.71 -6.86 -9.92
N MET A 433 4.13 -6.63 -8.66
CA MET A 433 5.34 -7.26 -8.10
C MET A 433 5.26 -8.80 -8.08
N HIS A 434 4.07 -9.40 -8.15
CA HIS A 434 3.91 -10.83 -8.39
C HIS A 434 4.60 -11.30 -9.67
N THR A 435 4.64 -10.46 -10.69
CA THR A 435 5.37 -10.78 -11.93
C THR A 435 6.86 -10.95 -11.64
N PHE A 436 7.46 -10.08 -10.84
CA PHE A 436 8.87 -10.17 -10.48
C PHE A 436 9.14 -11.36 -9.54
N TYR A 437 8.43 -11.43 -8.40
CA TYR A 437 8.74 -12.40 -7.35
C TYR A 437 8.35 -13.82 -7.73
N TRP A 438 7.18 -14.01 -8.32
CA TRP A 438 6.56 -15.32 -8.56
C TRP A 438 6.15 -15.56 -10.01
N GLY A 439 6.53 -14.70 -10.97
CA GLY A 439 6.10 -14.84 -12.36
C GLY A 439 6.49 -16.18 -12.99
N ASP A 440 7.72 -16.63 -12.76
CA ASP A 440 8.17 -17.96 -13.22
C ASP A 440 7.39 -19.09 -12.52
N TRP A 441 7.14 -18.99 -11.21
CA TRP A 441 6.34 -19.94 -10.44
C TRP A 441 4.88 -19.97 -10.86
N HIS A 442 4.28 -18.82 -11.11
CA HIS A 442 2.92 -18.74 -11.64
C HIS A 442 2.78 -19.47 -12.97
N ARG A 443 3.76 -19.28 -13.85
CA ARG A 443 3.78 -19.92 -15.16
C ARG A 443 4.01 -21.42 -15.09
N ASP A 444 4.95 -21.87 -14.27
CA ASP A 444 5.44 -23.23 -14.30
C ASP A 444 4.70 -24.15 -13.29
N SER A 445 4.00 -23.59 -12.29
CA SER A 445 3.37 -24.37 -11.22
C SER A 445 1.94 -23.94 -10.86
N VAL A 446 1.61 -22.64 -10.82
CA VAL A 446 0.33 -22.16 -10.27
C VAL A 446 -0.76 -22.14 -11.33
N LEU A 447 -0.56 -21.39 -12.42
CA LEU A 447 -1.57 -21.07 -13.43
C LEU A 447 -1.31 -21.76 -14.78
N GLY A 448 -0.07 -22.14 -15.03
CA GLY A 448 0.37 -22.60 -16.35
C GLY A 448 0.68 -21.45 -17.31
N PRO A 449 1.27 -21.75 -18.49
CA PRO A 449 1.82 -20.73 -19.39
C PRO A 449 0.79 -19.72 -19.91
N GLU A 450 -0.45 -20.14 -20.16
CA GLU A 450 -1.47 -19.29 -20.78
C GLU A 450 -2.10 -18.33 -19.76
N ARG A 451 -2.56 -18.82 -18.61
CA ARG A 451 -3.21 -18.00 -17.58
C ARG A 451 -2.23 -17.04 -16.91
N ALA A 452 -0.97 -17.47 -16.73
CA ALA A 452 0.05 -16.65 -16.07
C ALA A 452 0.40 -15.38 -16.86
N GLU A 453 0.20 -15.33 -18.18
CA GLU A 453 0.41 -14.10 -18.95
C GLU A 453 -0.51 -12.96 -18.50
N ASN A 454 -1.67 -13.27 -17.90
CA ASN A 454 -2.68 -12.29 -17.49
C ASN A 454 -2.63 -11.90 -16.01
N ILE A 455 -1.62 -12.30 -15.24
CA ILE A 455 -1.54 -11.89 -13.84
C ILE A 455 -1.38 -10.36 -13.69
N SER A 456 -2.06 -9.76 -12.68
CA SER A 456 -2.05 -8.31 -12.44
C SER A 456 -2.25 -7.50 -13.73
N PRO A 457 -3.40 -7.54 -14.39
CA PRO A 457 -3.58 -7.10 -15.78
C PRO A 457 -3.72 -5.58 -15.92
N THR A 458 -2.67 -4.81 -15.60
CA THR A 458 -2.62 -3.34 -15.68
C THR A 458 -2.92 -2.81 -17.09
N GLY A 459 -2.58 -3.56 -18.15
CA GLY A 459 -2.88 -3.21 -19.53
C GLY A 459 -4.37 -3.11 -19.80
N TRP A 460 -5.19 -4.04 -19.31
CA TRP A 460 -6.66 -3.98 -19.48
C TRP A 460 -7.26 -2.75 -18.80
N MET A 461 -6.73 -2.35 -17.64
CA MET A 461 -7.18 -1.12 -16.96
C MET A 461 -6.86 0.10 -17.83
N MET A 462 -5.64 0.18 -18.35
CA MET A 462 -5.20 1.28 -19.21
C MET A 462 -6.01 1.34 -20.52
N GLU A 463 -6.26 0.22 -21.18
CA GLU A 463 -7.03 0.16 -22.44
C GLU A 463 -8.46 0.66 -22.28
N ARG A 464 -9.07 0.44 -21.12
CA ARG A 464 -10.42 0.94 -20.79
C ARG A 464 -10.42 2.35 -20.20
N GLY A 465 -9.27 2.96 -19.97
CA GLY A 465 -9.15 4.27 -19.33
C GLY A 465 -9.54 4.25 -17.84
N MET A 466 -9.55 3.08 -17.20
CA MET A 466 -9.80 2.97 -15.77
C MET A 466 -8.59 3.45 -14.98
N ILE A 467 -8.84 4.19 -13.90
CA ILE A 467 -7.81 4.47 -12.90
C ILE A 467 -7.62 3.23 -12.01
N PHE A 468 -6.38 2.97 -11.59
CA PHE A 468 -6.02 1.83 -10.76
C PHE A 468 -4.82 2.17 -9.86
N GLY A 469 -4.67 1.44 -8.76
CA GLY A 469 -3.47 1.49 -7.93
C GLY A 469 -2.52 0.34 -8.20
N THR A 470 -1.24 0.54 -7.90
CA THR A 470 -0.26 -0.55 -7.80
C THR A 470 0.37 -0.52 -6.42
N HIS A 471 0.53 -1.69 -5.82
CA HIS A 471 0.98 -1.80 -4.44
C HIS A 471 2.10 -2.85 -4.26
N HIS A 472 2.63 -2.90 -3.06
CA HIS A 472 3.67 -3.84 -2.61
C HIS A 472 3.12 -4.90 -1.66
N ASP A 473 1.95 -4.66 -1.05
CA ASP A 473 1.35 -5.54 -0.03
C ASP A 473 2.33 -5.88 1.10
N ALA A 474 3.25 -4.96 1.43
CA ALA A 474 4.21 -5.23 2.48
C ALA A 474 3.51 -5.55 3.82
N PRO A 475 3.96 -6.60 4.51
CA PRO A 475 5.26 -7.27 4.43
C PRO A 475 5.39 -8.42 3.40
N VAL A 476 4.39 -8.70 2.55
CA VAL A 476 4.44 -9.75 1.51
C VAL A 476 5.62 -9.53 0.55
N ALA A 477 5.80 -8.30 0.08
CA ALA A 477 7.04 -7.86 -0.54
C ALA A 477 7.57 -6.64 0.21
N LEU A 478 8.86 -6.33 0.09
CA LEU A 478 9.36 -5.06 0.63
C LEU A 478 8.61 -3.88 0.02
N PRO A 479 8.38 -2.78 0.75
CA PRO A 479 7.69 -1.60 0.22
C PRO A 479 8.58 -0.80 -0.75
N ASP A 480 9.36 -1.51 -1.58
CA ASP A 480 10.29 -0.94 -2.56
C ASP A 480 9.51 -0.36 -3.74
N SER A 481 9.26 0.96 -3.68
CA SER A 481 8.50 1.69 -4.68
C SER A 481 9.12 1.62 -6.08
N MET A 482 10.45 1.56 -6.18
CA MET A 482 11.11 1.46 -7.48
C MET A 482 10.95 0.06 -8.07
N ARG A 483 10.82 -0.97 -7.25
CA ARG A 483 10.45 -2.31 -7.70
C ARG A 483 8.98 -2.39 -8.13
N VAL A 484 8.07 -1.72 -7.41
CA VAL A 484 6.66 -1.58 -7.85
C VAL A 484 6.63 -0.93 -9.24
N LEU A 485 7.32 0.20 -9.41
CA LEU A 485 7.42 0.91 -10.70
C LEU A 485 7.99 -0.01 -11.79
N SER A 486 9.13 -0.64 -11.54
CA SER A 486 9.82 -1.52 -12.48
C SER A 486 8.97 -2.72 -12.88
N ALA A 487 8.31 -3.39 -11.92
CA ALA A 487 7.46 -4.55 -12.20
C ALA A 487 6.22 -4.16 -13.02
N THR A 488 5.65 -2.99 -12.77
CA THR A 488 4.49 -2.45 -13.51
C THR A 488 4.84 -2.13 -14.97
N VAL A 489 6.00 -1.51 -15.19
CA VAL A 489 6.44 -1.05 -16.53
C VAL A 489 7.08 -2.19 -17.33
N SER A 490 8.01 -2.93 -16.73
CA SER A 490 8.82 -3.91 -17.46
C SER A 490 8.22 -5.31 -17.51
N ARG A 491 7.44 -5.68 -16.49
CA ARG A 491 6.86 -7.02 -16.28
C ARG A 491 7.89 -8.15 -16.35
N ARG A 492 9.12 -7.86 -15.86
CA ARG A 492 10.20 -8.86 -15.85
C ARG A 492 10.12 -9.71 -14.59
N THR A 493 10.23 -11.03 -14.79
CA THR A 493 10.40 -12.01 -13.71
C THR A 493 11.85 -11.99 -13.20
N ARG A 494 12.14 -12.70 -12.09
CA ARG A 494 13.52 -12.88 -11.59
C ARG A 494 14.45 -13.55 -12.60
N SER A 495 13.94 -14.44 -13.45
CA SER A 495 14.73 -15.05 -14.54
C SER A 495 15.00 -14.10 -15.72
N GLY A 496 14.40 -12.88 -15.68
CA GLY A 496 14.50 -11.88 -16.74
C GLY A 496 13.50 -12.05 -17.88
N ARG A 497 12.59 -13.04 -17.80
CA ARG A 497 11.48 -13.21 -18.74
C ARG A 497 10.51 -12.02 -18.62
N VAL A 498 9.92 -11.60 -19.74
CA VAL A 498 8.75 -10.73 -19.74
C VAL A 498 7.50 -11.61 -19.69
N LEU A 499 6.62 -11.39 -18.71
CA LEU A 499 5.38 -12.12 -18.53
C LEU A 499 4.18 -11.17 -18.71
N GLY A 500 3.30 -11.45 -19.69
CA GLY A 500 2.16 -10.60 -20.02
C GLY A 500 2.60 -9.24 -20.59
N ALA A 501 3.28 -9.25 -21.73
CA ALA A 501 3.80 -8.04 -22.37
C ALA A 501 2.73 -7.01 -22.71
N GLU A 502 1.49 -7.46 -22.96
CA GLU A 502 0.32 -6.62 -23.22
C GLU A 502 -0.16 -5.84 -21.97
N HIS A 503 0.28 -6.25 -20.79
CA HIS A 503 -0.05 -5.57 -19.54
C HIS A 503 0.99 -4.55 -19.08
N LYS A 504 2.03 -4.30 -19.90
CA LYS A 504 2.94 -3.19 -19.66
C LYS A 504 2.21 -1.86 -19.77
N VAL A 505 2.58 -0.92 -18.91
CA VAL A 505 2.08 0.46 -18.98
C VAL A 505 3.26 1.43 -19.03
N PRO A 506 3.08 2.63 -19.65
CA PRO A 506 4.10 3.67 -19.63
C PRO A 506 4.46 4.13 -18.21
N VAL A 507 5.66 4.68 -18.04
CA VAL A 507 6.19 5.12 -16.73
C VAL A 507 5.30 6.18 -16.07
N ASP A 508 4.76 7.12 -16.83
CA ASP A 508 3.86 8.17 -16.32
C ASP A 508 2.54 7.58 -15.77
N ILE A 509 1.98 6.57 -16.44
CA ILE A 509 0.81 5.82 -15.97
C ILE A 509 1.15 5.05 -14.68
N ALA A 510 2.29 4.37 -14.65
CA ALA A 510 2.74 3.63 -13.46
C ALA A 510 2.99 4.57 -12.26
N LEU A 511 3.55 5.76 -12.49
CA LEU A 511 3.72 6.77 -11.43
C LEU A 511 2.37 7.30 -10.92
N LYS A 512 1.38 7.55 -11.80
CA LYS A 512 0.02 7.91 -11.37
C LYS A 512 -0.64 6.80 -10.55
N ALA A 513 -0.39 5.54 -10.90
CA ALA A 513 -0.88 4.38 -10.16
C ALA A 513 -0.23 4.20 -8.76
N MET A 514 0.82 4.96 -8.46
CA MET A 514 1.51 5.01 -7.16
C MET A 514 1.34 6.34 -6.42
N THR A 515 0.65 7.32 -7.02
CA THR A 515 0.53 8.68 -6.48
C THR A 515 -0.91 9.19 -6.54
N LEU A 516 -1.33 9.76 -7.67
CA LEU A 516 -2.61 10.44 -7.85
C LEU A 516 -3.82 9.49 -7.72
N TRP A 517 -3.76 8.31 -8.33
CA TRP A 517 -4.87 7.38 -8.31
C TRP A 517 -5.07 6.70 -6.96
N PRO A 518 -4.03 6.27 -6.20
CA PRO A 518 -4.19 5.89 -4.80
C PRO A 518 -4.68 7.04 -3.89
N ALA A 519 -4.31 8.28 -4.17
CA ALA A 519 -4.90 9.42 -3.47
C ALA A 519 -6.42 9.50 -3.70
N TRP A 520 -6.89 9.24 -4.94
CA TRP A 520 -8.32 9.11 -5.24
C TRP A 520 -8.96 7.94 -4.48
N GLN A 521 -8.29 6.78 -4.43
CA GLN A 521 -8.76 5.65 -3.63
C GLN A 521 -9.06 6.09 -2.18
N HIS A 522 -8.19 6.90 -1.61
CA HIS A 522 -8.30 7.39 -0.24
C HIS A 522 -9.18 8.64 -0.05
N PHE A 523 -9.86 9.14 -1.11
CA PHE A 523 -10.62 10.39 -1.09
C PHE A 523 -9.76 11.64 -0.79
N GLU A 524 -8.51 11.64 -1.23
CA GLU A 524 -7.52 12.70 -0.95
C GLU A 524 -6.89 13.29 -2.24
N GLU A 525 -7.45 13.03 -3.41
CA GLU A 525 -6.97 13.54 -4.70
C GLU A 525 -6.88 15.06 -4.79
N ASP A 526 -7.71 15.77 -4.03
CA ASP A 526 -7.67 17.24 -3.94
C ASP A 526 -6.54 17.74 -3.01
N ARG A 527 -5.89 16.85 -2.26
CA ARG A 527 -4.89 17.20 -1.26
C ARG A 527 -3.51 16.63 -1.55
N LYS A 528 -3.40 15.48 -2.24
CA LYS A 528 -2.17 14.68 -2.42
C LYS A 528 -2.08 14.11 -3.84
N GLY A 529 -1.00 13.43 -4.12
CA GLY A 529 -0.81 12.56 -5.28
C GLY A 529 -0.34 13.26 -6.55
N SER A 530 -0.33 14.59 -6.59
CA SER A 530 0.24 15.38 -7.67
C SER A 530 0.86 16.68 -7.15
N ILE A 531 1.76 17.28 -7.93
CA ILE A 531 2.37 18.57 -7.62
C ILE A 531 1.50 19.65 -8.25
N GLU A 532 0.56 20.18 -7.47
CA GLU A 532 -0.39 21.23 -7.88
C GLU A 532 -0.55 22.27 -6.77
N THR A 533 -0.76 23.53 -7.16
CA THR A 533 -0.96 24.63 -6.22
C THR A 533 -2.11 24.33 -5.26
N GLY A 534 -1.85 24.48 -3.95
CA GLY A 534 -2.80 24.23 -2.86
C GLY A 534 -2.72 22.84 -2.25
N LYS A 535 -2.17 21.84 -2.95
CA LYS A 535 -1.96 20.49 -2.39
C LYS A 535 -0.82 20.47 -1.38
N LEU A 536 -0.74 19.39 -0.60
CA LEU A 536 0.36 19.19 0.36
C LEU A 536 1.70 19.09 -0.37
N ALA A 537 2.73 19.63 0.23
CA ALA A 537 4.10 19.56 -0.28
C ALA A 537 4.74 18.20 0.09
N ASP A 538 4.12 17.13 -0.41
CA ASP A 538 4.54 15.75 -0.25
C ASP A 538 5.34 15.35 -1.49
N PHE A 539 6.65 15.09 -1.32
CA PHE A 539 7.55 14.85 -2.44
C PHE A 539 8.51 13.69 -2.18
N VAL A 540 9.03 13.16 -3.28
CA VAL A 540 10.17 12.25 -3.31
C VAL A 540 11.25 12.81 -4.23
N VAL A 541 12.49 12.77 -3.77
CA VAL A 541 13.67 13.06 -4.60
C VAL A 541 14.29 11.74 -5.03
N LEU A 542 14.29 11.50 -6.34
CA LEU A 542 14.89 10.33 -6.99
C LEU A 542 16.30 10.65 -7.49
N SER A 543 17.17 9.61 -7.53
CA SER A 543 18.53 9.72 -8.06
C SER A 543 18.58 10.14 -9.53
N ASP A 544 17.57 9.74 -10.32
CA ASP A 544 17.50 9.97 -11.76
C ASP A 544 16.03 10.14 -12.21
N ASN A 545 15.84 10.45 -13.52
CA ASN A 545 14.50 10.63 -14.09
C ASN A 545 13.93 9.30 -14.59
N PRO A 546 12.87 8.76 -13.96
CA PRO A 546 12.27 7.48 -14.35
C PRO A 546 11.70 7.47 -15.76
N THR A 547 11.38 8.63 -16.36
CA THR A 547 10.85 8.71 -17.73
C THR A 547 11.95 8.64 -18.80
N THR A 548 13.22 8.71 -18.41
CA THR A 548 14.36 8.74 -19.35
C THR A 548 15.35 7.59 -19.15
N VAL A 549 15.34 6.93 -17.99
CA VAL A 549 16.16 5.73 -17.78
C VAL A 549 15.58 4.53 -18.54
N PRO A 550 16.41 3.56 -18.96
CA PRO A 550 15.92 2.32 -19.56
C PRO A 550 14.98 1.54 -18.60
N GLU A 551 13.96 0.86 -19.16
CA GLU A 551 12.99 0.08 -18.36
C GLU A 551 13.63 -0.93 -17.40
N ASP A 552 14.74 -1.53 -17.79
CA ASP A 552 15.47 -2.52 -17.00
C ASP A 552 16.34 -1.93 -15.87
N GLN A 553 16.46 -0.59 -15.84
CA GLN A 553 17.16 0.14 -14.77
C GLN A 553 16.21 0.85 -13.81
N LEU A 554 14.89 0.80 -14.02
CA LEU A 554 13.93 1.44 -13.15
C LEU A 554 14.03 0.99 -11.68
N SER A 555 14.31 -0.29 -11.43
CA SER A 555 14.52 -0.82 -10.08
C SER A 555 15.84 -0.41 -9.43
N GLU A 556 16.78 0.20 -10.18
CA GLU A 556 18.06 0.69 -9.69
C GLU A 556 17.97 2.16 -9.21
N LEU A 557 16.87 2.84 -9.54
CA LEU A 557 16.58 4.19 -9.04
C LEU A 557 16.54 4.19 -7.51
N VAL A 558 17.06 5.27 -6.93
CA VAL A 558 17.23 5.39 -5.48
C VAL A 558 16.37 6.51 -4.93
N ILE A 559 15.64 6.23 -3.87
CA ILE A 559 14.98 7.24 -3.04
C ILE A 559 16.08 7.96 -2.24
N LEU A 560 16.30 9.23 -2.52
CA LEU A 560 17.30 10.06 -1.84
C LEU A 560 16.70 10.80 -0.65
N GLU A 561 15.46 11.26 -0.79
CA GLU A 561 14.75 12.00 0.26
C GLU A 561 13.24 11.81 0.10
N THR A 562 12.56 11.64 1.23
CA THR A 562 11.09 11.69 1.32
C THR A 562 10.71 12.91 2.13
N ILE A 563 9.80 13.70 1.60
CA ILE A 563 9.38 14.99 2.13
C ILE A 563 7.88 14.94 2.37
N LYS A 564 7.48 15.18 3.62
CA LYS A 564 6.08 15.27 4.05
C LYS A 564 5.76 16.69 4.46
N GLU A 565 4.80 17.32 3.76
CA GLU A 565 4.40 18.71 4.03
C GLU A 565 5.60 19.68 4.09
N GLY A 566 6.53 19.55 3.14
CA GLY A 566 7.73 20.39 3.05
C GLY A 566 8.83 20.09 4.08
N VAL A 567 8.65 19.07 4.92
CA VAL A 567 9.62 18.61 5.92
C VAL A 567 10.23 17.29 5.48
N SER A 568 11.57 17.20 5.51
CA SER A 568 12.30 15.96 5.25
C SER A 568 12.02 14.94 6.35
N VAL A 569 11.37 13.83 6.03
CA VAL A 569 11.04 12.73 6.96
C VAL A 569 11.97 11.53 6.79
N TYR A 570 12.60 11.41 5.63
CA TYR A 570 13.66 10.46 5.38
C TYR A 570 14.71 11.10 4.47
N ARG A 571 15.97 10.87 4.77
CA ARG A 571 17.10 11.19 3.89
C ARG A 571 18.07 10.03 3.91
N ARG A 572 18.42 9.57 2.71
CA ARG A 572 19.40 8.50 2.56
C ARG A 572 20.73 8.94 3.15
N PRO A 573 21.36 8.09 4.00
CA PRO A 573 22.67 8.38 4.63
C PRO A 573 23.81 8.59 3.63
#